data_8bdb0636e91017e1445c8ff03d88e45f
#
_entry.id   8bdb0636e91017e1445c8ff03d88e45f
#
_cell.length_a   1.000
_cell.length_b   1.000
_cell.length_c   1.000
_cell.angle_alpha   90.00
_cell.angle_beta   90.00
_cell.angle_gamma   90.00
#
_symmetry.space_group_name_H-M   'P 1'
#
loop_
_entity.id
_entity.type
_entity.pdbx_description
1 polymer ?
#
loop_
_entity_poly.entity_id
_entity_poly.type
_entity_poly.pdbx_seq_one_letter_code
_entity_poly.pdbx_strand_id
1 'polypeptide(L)'
;ALVIVVCSILTVTTRRILRAATYLLFVLFATAGIYFQLDYTFLGAVQLAVYAGGIVVLFVFSILLTSHPGDKSELLTPKKRVVGLIASIFGAIVCGYTLFTYPFFTKPLTSVITGEVDMKEIGHALMGMDKFQYLLPFEAVSVLLLACIIGGIMIARKR
;
A
#
# COMPACT_ATOMS: atom_id res chain seq x y z
N ALA A 1 -10.87 -9.55 -4.71
CA ALA A 1 -9.65 -10.22 -5.19
C ALA A 1 -9.47 -10.07 -6.71
N LEU A 2 -10.43 -10.49 -7.55
CA LEU A 2 -10.30 -10.47 -9.02
C LEU A 2 -10.01 -9.06 -9.56
N VAL A 3 -10.72 -8.05 -9.10
CA VAL A 3 -10.51 -6.64 -9.50
C VAL A 3 -9.08 -6.19 -9.17
N ILE A 4 -8.54 -6.56 -8.02
CA ILE A 4 -7.16 -6.21 -7.61
C ILE A 4 -6.17 -6.81 -8.60
N VAL A 5 -6.29 -8.09 -8.93
CA VAL A 5 -5.37 -8.78 -9.85
C VAL A 5 -5.42 -8.14 -11.25
N VAL A 6 -6.62 -7.93 -11.80
CA VAL A 6 -6.78 -7.36 -13.14
C VAL A 6 -6.24 -5.92 -13.18
N CYS A 7 -6.62 -5.07 -12.23
CA CYS A 7 -6.14 -3.68 -12.19
C CYS A 7 -4.65 -3.59 -11.91
N SER A 8 -4.07 -4.50 -11.11
CA SER A 8 -2.63 -4.57 -10.86
C SER A 8 -1.85 -4.89 -12.14
N ILE A 9 -2.31 -5.88 -12.91
CA ILE A 9 -1.70 -6.22 -14.22
C ILE A 9 -1.82 -5.03 -15.19
N LEU A 10 -2.97 -4.37 -15.25
CA LEU A 10 -3.19 -3.20 -16.09
C LEU A 10 -2.31 -2.02 -15.69
N THR A 11 -2.08 -1.81 -14.39
CA THR A 11 -1.18 -0.75 -13.88
C THR A 11 0.23 -0.90 -14.43
N VAL A 12 0.77 -2.12 -14.44
CA VAL A 12 2.15 -2.39 -14.88
C VAL A 12 2.26 -2.46 -16.41
N THR A 13 1.21 -2.92 -17.10
CA THR A 13 1.23 -3.10 -18.57
C THR A 13 0.97 -1.81 -19.31
N THR A 14 0.25 -0.85 -18.70
CA THR A 14 -0.13 0.41 -19.36
C THR A 14 1.06 1.34 -19.48
N ARG A 15 1.27 1.88 -20.70
CA ARG A 15 2.36 2.83 -20.99
C ARG A 15 2.04 4.28 -20.64
N ARG A 16 0.78 4.63 -20.45
CA ARG A 16 0.37 5.99 -20.09
C ARG A 16 0.37 6.13 -18.58
N ILE A 17 1.22 6.99 -18.05
CA ILE A 17 1.43 7.19 -16.61
C ILE A 17 0.11 7.52 -15.89
N LEU A 18 -0.72 8.39 -16.47
CA LEU A 18 -2.00 8.75 -15.89
C LEU A 18 -2.99 7.57 -15.79
N ARG A 19 -3.06 6.72 -16.83
CA ARG A 19 -3.88 5.50 -16.77
C ARG A 19 -3.37 4.50 -15.76
N ALA A 20 -2.04 4.34 -15.65
CA ALA A 20 -1.44 3.48 -14.64
C ALA A 20 -1.82 3.95 -13.22
N ALA A 21 -1.79 5.26 -12.98
CA ALA A 21 -2.17 5.84 -11.69
C ALA A 21 -3.66 5.63 -11.37
N THR A 22 -4.56 5.72 -12.36
CA THR A 22 -5.99 5.42 -12.13
C THR A 22 -6.24 3.93 -11.85
N TYR A 23 -5.55 3.02 -12.52
CA TYR A 23 -5.65 1.59 -12.20
C TYR A 23 -5.10 1.29 -10.81
N LEU A 24 -4.01 1.95 -10.39
CA LEU A 24 -3.49 1.84 -9.03
C LEU A 24 -4.52 2.31 -7.99
N LEU A 25 -5.22 3.41 -8.27
CA LEU A 25 -6.30 3.89 -7.40
C LEU A 25 -7.37 2.79 -7.19
N PHE A 26 -7.82 2.13 -8.27
CA PHE A 26 -8.79 1.04 -8.16
C PHE A 26 -8.27 -0.16 -7.37
N VAL A 27 -6.98 -0.48 -7.47
CA VAL A 27 -6.35 -1.52 -6.64
C VAL A 27 -6.47 -1.16 -5.16
N LEU A 28 -6.15 0.08 -4.80
CA LEU A 28 -6.19 0.52 -3.40
C LEU A 28 -7.61 0.58 -2.83
N PHE A 29 -8.59 1.01 -3.64
CA PHE A 29 -10.01 0.94 -3.25
C PHE A 29 -10.47 -0.50 -3.02
N ALA A 30 -10.11 -1.39 -3.93
CA ALA A 30 -10.50 -2.80 -3.81
C ALA A 30 -9.80 -3.48 -2.63
N THR A 31 -8.58 -3.07 -2.28
CA THR A 31 -7.88 -3.54 -1.07
C THR A 31 -8.58 -3.08 0.20
N ALA A 32 -9.05 -1.83 0.26
CA ALA A 32 -9.88 -1.36 1.37
C ALA A 32 -11.18 -2.19 1.51
N GLY A 33 -11.80 -2.56 0.39
CA GLY A 33 -12.96 -3.44 0.37
C GLY A 33 -12.67 -4.82 0.99
N ILE A 34 -11.47 -5.37 0.78
CA ILE A 34 -11.07 -6.63 1.44
C ILE A 34 -10.91 -6.42 2.95
N TYR A 35 -10.33 -5.31 3.40
CA TYR A 35 -10.22 -5.02 4.82
C TYR A 35 -11.59 -4.93 5.49
N PHE A 36 -12.57 -4.28 4.87
CA PHE A 36 -13.94 -4.25 5.39
C PHE A 36 -14.62 -5.63 5.41
N GLN A 37 -14.34 -6.49 4.42
CA GLN A 37 -14.84 -7.87 4.42
C GLN A 37 -14.23 -8.74 5.53
N LEU A 38 -13.05 -8.38 6.01
CA LEU A 38 -12.35 -9.08 7.10
C LEU A 38 -12.62 -8.44 8.47
N ASP A 39 -13.59 -7.53 8.57
CA ASP A 39 -13.94 -6.76 9.77
C ASP A 39 -12.82 -5.87 10.33
N TYR A 40 -11.79 -5.59 9.52
CA TYR A 40 -10.75 -4.61 9.84
C TYR A 40 -11.19 -3.19 9.46
N THR A 41 -12.22 -2.68 10.15
CA THR A 41 -12.85 -1.39 9.83
C THR A 41 -11.87 -0.21 9.87
N PHE A 42 -11.00 -0.17 10.88
CA PHE A 42 -9.96 0.87 11.01
C PHE A 42 -8.96 0.83 9.86
N LEU A 43 -8.43 -0.35 9.51
CA LEU A 43 -7.48 -0.49 8.39
C LEU A 43 -8.12 -0.12 7.06
N GLY A 44 -9.37 -0.51 6.83
CA GLY A 44 -10.12 -0.13 5.64
C GLY A 44 -10.30 1.37 5.52
N ALA A 45 -10.66 2.04 6.61
CA ALA A 45 -10.79 3.50 6.65
C ALA A 45 -9.47 4.23 6.39
N VAL A 46 -8.38 3.79 7.02
CA VAL A 46 -7.02 4.35 6.79
C VAL A 46 -6.57 4.12 5.35
N GLN A 47 -6.82 2.93 4.79
CA GLN A 47 -6.50 2.61 3.40
C GLN A 47 -7.20 3.59 2.43
N LEU A 48 -8.48 3.88 2.65
CA LEU A 48 -9.21 4.85 1.83
C LEU A 48 -8.73 6.28 2.03
N ALA A 49 -8.62 6.73 3.27
CA ALA A 49 -8.32 8.12 3.56
C ALA A 49 -6.87 8.49 3.20
N VAL A 50 -5.90 7.65 3.57
CA VAL A 50 -4.48 7.95 3.40
C VAL A 50 -3.96 7.51 2.04
N TYR A 51 -4.15 6.24 1.66
CA TYR A 51 -3.57 5.71 0.42
C TYR A 51 -4.37 6.13 -0.80
N ALA A 52 -5.66 5.84 -0.86
CA ALA A 52 -6.47 6.18 -2.02
C ALA A 52 -6.80 7.68 -2.09
N GLY A 53 -7.09 8.32 -0.96
CA GLY A 53 -7.42 9.74 -0.88
C GLY A 53 -6.19 10.65 -0.89
N GLY A 54 -5.25 10.44 0.03
CA GLY A 54 -4.09 11.30 0.19
C GLY A 54 -3.00 11.06 -0.85
N ILE A 55 -2.35 9.90 -0.76
CA ILE A 55 -1.11 9.63 -1.50
C ILE A 55 -1.33 9.57 -3.00
N VAL A 56 -2.32 8.79 -3.46
CA VAL A 56 -2.53 8.60 -4.91
C VAL A 56 -3.08 9.86 -5.57
N VAL A 57 -3.95 10.60 -4.89
CA VAL A 57 -4.48 11.87 -5.43
C VAL A 57 -3.36 12.90 -5.58
N LEU A 58 -2.48 13.05 -4.58
CA LEU A 58 -1.31 13.92 -4.68
C LEU A 58 -0.34 13.46 -5.78
N PHE A 59 -0.15 12.16 -5.93
CA PHE A 59 0.69 11.58 -6.97
C PHE A 59 0.13 11.85 -8.37
N VAL A 60 -1.17 11.63 -8.58
CA VAL A 60 -1.86 11.94 -9.85
C VAL A 60 -1.76 13.44 -10.16
N PHE A 61 -1.98 14.29 -9.18
CA PHE A 61 -1.86 15.74 -9.34
C PHE A 61 -0.45 16.16 -9.71
N SER A 62 0.57 15.57 -9.05
CA SER A 62 1.98 15.80 -9.39
C SER A 62 2.31 15.40 -10.84
N ILE A 63 1.78 14.26 -11.29
CA ILE A 63 1.96 13.82 -12.68
C ILE A 63 1.30 14.81 -13.66
N LEU A 64 0.08 15.28 -13.36
CA LEU A 64 -0.62 16.23 -14.21
C LEU A 64 0.11 17.57 -14.36
N LEU A 65 0.84 17.98 -13.30
CA LEU A 65 1.62 19.22 -13.33
C LEU A 65 2.96 19.08 -14.05
N THR A 66 3.57 17.87 -14.02
CA THR A 66 4.92 17.64 -14.53
C THR A 66 4.96 17.01 -15.91
N SER A 67 3.96 16.23 -16.29
CA SER A 67 3.93 15.49 -17.55
C SER A 67 2.90 16.07 -18.51
N HIS A 68 3.26 16.16 -19.79
CA HIS A 68 2.30 16.53 -20.83
C HIS A 68 1.27 15.40 -21.00
N PRO A 69 -0.02 15.73 -21.18
CA PRO A 69 -1.06 14.73 -21.43
C PRO A 69 -0.75 13.95 -22.71
N GLY A 70 -0.27 12.74 -22.58
CA GLY A 70 0.09 11.90 -23.71
C GLY A 70 1.50 11.33 -23.70
N ASP A 71 2.36 11.77 -22.79
CA ASP A 71 3.68 11.21 -22.64
C ASP A 71 3.60 9.70 -22.36
N LYS A 72 4.26 8.95 -23.24
CA LYS A 72 4.38 7.49 -23.11
C LYS A 72 5.66 7.20 -22.32
N SER A 73 5.53 6.38 -21.30
CA SER A 73 6.69 5.83 -20.62
C SER A 73 7.64 5.18 -21.62
N GLU A 74 8.94 5.42 -21.46
CA GLU A 74 9.97 4.80 -22.27
C GLU A 74 9.87 3.28 -22.22
N LEU A 75 10.13 2.64 -23.36
CA LEU A 75 10.19 1.18 -23.45
C LEU A 75 11.34 0.67 -22.60
N LEU A 76 11.01 -0.11 -21.58
CA LEU A 76 12.00 -0.87 -20.84
C LEU A 76 12.83 -1.71 -21.80
N THR A 77 14.13 -1.58 -21.73
CA THR A 77 15.09 -2.43 -22.46
C THR A 77 14.74 -3.91 -22.20
N PRO A 78 14.80 -4.80 -23.22
CA PRO A 78 14.39 -6.20 -23.08
C PRO A 78 15.09 -6.91 -21.90
N LYS A 79 16.34 -6.56 -21.60
CA LYS A 79 17.08 -7.08 -20.44
C LYS A 79 16.43 -6.73 -19.10
N LYS A 80 15.97 -5.49 -18.90
CA LYS A 80 15.30 -5.05 -17.66
C LYS A 80 13.94 -5.73 -17.49
N ARG A 81 13.24 -5.98 -18.58
CA ARG A 81 11.96 -6.70 -18.56
C ARG A 81 12.11 -8.16 -18.14
N VAL A 82 13.15 -8.84 -18.62
CA VAL A 82 13.46 -10.23 -18.25
C VAL A 82 13.85 -10.32 -16.76
N VAL A 83 14.69 -9.41 -16.28
CA VAL A 83 15.08 -9.38 -14.86
C VAL A 83 13.85 -9.16 -13.96
N GLY A 84 12.97 -8.23 -14.33
CA GLY A 84 11.71 -8.00 -13.58
C GLY A 84 10.79 -9.23 -13.56
N LEU A 85 10.69 -9.94 -14.69
CA LEU A 85 9.90 -11.16 -14.80
C LEU A 85 10.46 -12.28 -13.91
N ILE A 86 11.78 -12.48 -13.93
CA ILE A 86 12.45 -13.48 -13.07
C ILE A 86 12.24 -13.16 -11.60
N ALA A 87 12.40 -11.89 -11.19
CA ALA A 87 12.17 -11.44 -9.81
C ALA A 87 10.71 -11.65 -9.38
N SER A 88 9.75 -11.38 -10.27
CA SER A 88 8.32 -11.59 -10.00
C SER A 88 7.98 -13.07 -9.83
N ILE A 89 8.52 -13.95 -10.69
CA ILE A 89 8.32 -15.40 -10.57
C ILE A 89 8.94 -15.92 -9.28
N PHE A 90 10.15 -15.48 -8.94
CA PHE A 90 10.80 -15.87 -7.70
C PHE A 90 9.97 -15.45 -6.47
N GLY A 91 9.47 -14.20 -6.44
CA GLY A 91 8.58 -13.73 -5.38
C GLY A 91 7.30 -14.57 -5.29
N ALA A 92 6.68 -14.90 -6.42
CA ALA A 92 5.48 -15.74 -6.46
C ALA A 92 5.73 -17.16 -5.94
N ILE A 93 6.89 -17.75 -6.27
CA ILE A 93 7.29 -19.08 -5.77
C ILE A 93 7.47 -19.04 -4.25
N VAL A 94 8.17 -18.03 -3.72
CA VAL A 94 8.38 -17.88 -2.27
C VAL A 94 7.06 -17.71 -1.54
N CYS A 95 6.17 -16.85 -2.03
CA CYS A 95 4.83 -16.67 -1.46
C CYS A 95 3.99 -17.96 -1.54
N GLY A 96 4.03 -18.65 -2.68
CA GLY A 96 3.34 -19.94 -2.84
C GLY A 96 3.88 -21.01 -1.88
N TYR A 97 5.20 -21.13 -1.76
CA TYR A 97 5.84 -22.06 -0.84
C TYR A 97 5.43 -21.79 0.62
N THR A 98 5.45 -20.52 1.05
CA THR A 98 5.04 -20.16 2.42
C THR A 98 3.57 -20.48 2.67
N LEU A 99 2.67 -20.22 1.71
CA LEU A 99 1.25 -20.55 1.84
C LEU A 99 1.01 -22.06 1.94
N PHE A 100 1.75 -22.87 1.18
CA PHE A 100 1.63 -24.34 1.23
C PHE A 100 2.27 -24.96 2.47
N THR A 101 3.37 -24.39 2.95
CA THR A 101 4.12 -24.94 4.10
C THR A 101 3.49 -24.53 5.42
N TYR A 102 2.80 -23.39 5.46
CA TYR A 102 2.13 -22.96 6.68
C TYR A 102 0.80 -23.72 6.84
N PRO A 103 0.53 -24.35 8.00
CA PRO A 103 -0.67 -25.15 8.23
C PRO A 103 -1.92 -24.29 8.41
N PHE A 104 -2.10 -23.30 7.51
CA PHE A 104 -3.24 -22.39 7.50
C PHE A 104 -4.56 -23.13 7.26
N PHE A 105 -4.51 -24.22 6.49
CA PHE A 105 -5.68 -25.05 6.18
C PHE A 105 -6.03 -26.06 7.27
N THR A 106 -5.15 -26.32 8.22
CA THR A 106 -5.35 -27.37 9.26
C THR A 106 -5.77 -26.82 10.62
N LYS A 107 -5.61 -25.55 10.88
CA LYS A 107 -6.12 -24.92 12.10
C LYS A 107 -7.39 -24.15 11.79
N PRO A 108 -8.52 -24.46 12.44
CA PRO A 108 -9.73 -23.67 12.25
C PRO A 108 -9.45 -22.23 12.68
N LEU A 109 -9.77 -21.30 11.78
CA LEU A 109 -9.58 -19.85 11.96
C LEU A 109 -10.39 -19.27 13.15
N THR A 110 -11.20 -20.10 13.78
CA THR A 110 -12.15 -19.74 14.83
C THR A 110 -11.50 -19.33 16.16
N SER A 111 -10.19 -19.44 16.30
CA SER A 111 -9.52 -19.12 17.57
C SER A 111 -8.75 -17.80 17.58
N VAL A 112 -8.75 -17.04 16.49
CA VAL A 112 -7.81 -15.92 16.39
C VAL A 112 -8.46 -14.53 16.42
N ILE A 113 -9.72 -14.37 16.03
CA ILE A 113 -10.33 -13.03 16.02
C ILE A 113 -11.82 -13.11 16.38
N THR A 114 -12.13 -13.10 17.66
CA THR A 114 -13.45 -12.72 18.17
C THR A 114 -13.35 -11.31 18.80
N GLY A 115 -13.19 -10.31 17.96
CA GLY A 115 -13.23 -8.93 18.41
C GLY A 115 -12.91 -8.00 17.24
N GLU A 116 -13.81 -7.13 16.89
CA GLU A 116 -13.46 -5.93 16.13
C GLU A 116 -12.36 -5.22 16.91
N VAL A 117 -11.20 -5.03 16.30
CA VAL A 117 -10.13 -4.25 16.92
C VAL A 117 -10.59 -2.79 16.90
N ASP A 118 -11.12 -2.34 18.03
CA ASP A 118 -11.61 -0.97 18.19
C ASP A 118 -10.43 0.02 18.08
N MET A 119 -10.70 1.17 17.47
CA MET A 119 -9.74 2.25 17.33
C MET A 119 -9.15 2.70 18.68
N LYS A 120 -9.92 2.55 19.76
CA LYS A 120 -9.50 2.84 21.12
C LYS A 120 -8.42 1.87 21.61
N GLU A 121 -8.55 0.59 21.30
CA GLU A 121 -7.54 -0.43 21.66
C GLU A 121 -6.22 -0.20 20.91
N ILE A 122 -6.30 0.17 19.61
CA ILE A 122 -5.13 0.56 18.83
C ILE A 122 -4.45 1.79 19.43
N GLY A 123 -5.22 2.80 19.83
CA GLY A 123 -4.70 3.98 20.50
C GLY A 123 -3.99 3.66 21.81
N HIS A 124 -4.57 2.80 22.63
CA HIS A 124 -3.94 2.36 23.88
C HIS A 124 -2.67 1.53 23.62
N ALA A 125 -2.67 0.65 22.62
CA ALA A 125 -1.49 -0.13 22.27
C ALA A 125 -0.33 0.75 21.76
N LEU A 126 -0.65 1.82 21.02
CA LEU A 126 0.36 2.73 20.46
C LEU A 126 0.93 3.71 21.49
N MET A 127 0.10 4.22 22.42
CA MET A 127 0.48 5.27 23.36
C MET A 127 0.68 4.80 24.79
N GLY A 128 0.49 3.52 25.08
CA GLY A 128 0.68 2.99 26.42
C GLY A 128 2.14 2.80 26.82
N MET A 129 2.40 2.76 28.11
CA MET A 129 3.75 2.62 28.70
C MET A 129 4.04 1.19 29.23
N ASP A 130 3.17 0.23 28.97
CA ASP A 130 3.36 -1.15 29.46
C ASP A 130 4.35 -1.95 28.61
N LYS A 131 4.84 -3.08 29.17
CA LYS A 131 5.96 -3.88 28.61
C LYS A 131 5.80 -4.37 27.16
N PHE A 132 4.61 -4.33 26.57
CA PHE A 132 4.33 -4.83 25.22
C PHE A 132 3.65 -3.78 24.34
N GLN A 133 3.83 -2.49 24.63
CA GLN A 133 3.23 -1.40 23.89
C GLN A 133 4.21 -0.78 22.91
N TYR A 134 3.67 -0.13 21.88
CA TYR A 134 4.42 0.35 20.71
C TYR A 134 4.71 1.85 20.77
N LEU A 135 4.95 2.41 21.98
CA LEU A 135 5.24 3.84 22.17
C LEU A 135 6.48 4.28 21.39
N LEU A 136 7.55 3.49 21.41
CA LEU A 136 8.81 3.83 20.76
C LEU A 136 8.69 3.87 19.23
N PRO A 137 8.09 2.89 18.54
CA PRO A 137 7.76 3.01 17.11
C PRO A 137 6.85 4.20 16.79
N PHE A 138 5.87 4.50 17.64
CA PHE A 138 4.98 5.65 17.47
C PHE A 138 5.75 6.97 17.50
N GLU A 139 6.64 7.13 18.46
CA GLU A 139 7.50 8.32 18.57
C GLU A 139 8.44 8.45 17.36
N ALA A 140 9.03 7.36 16.90
CA ALA A 140 9.88 7.36 15.71
C ALA A 140 9.11 7.78 14.45
N VAL A 141 7.85 7.33 14.29
CA VAL A 141 6.99 7.74 13.17
C VAL A 141 6.62 9.22 13.26
N SER A 142 6.39 9.76 14.45
CA SER A 142 6.10 11.19 14.64
C SER A 142 7.30 12.08 14.24
N VAL A 143 8.52 11.68 14.60
CA VAL A 143 9.74 12.37 14.15
C VAL A 143 9.92 12.27 12.64
N LEU A 144 9.63 11.10 12.05
CA LEU A 144 9.66 10.90 10.60
C LEU A 144 8.66 11.83 9.89
N LEU A 145 7.44 11.97 10.41
CA LEU A 145 6.44 12.88 9.87
C LEU A 145 6.93 14.32 9.88
N LEU A 146 7.51 14.77 11.00
CA LEU A 146 8.10 16.11 11.11
C LEU A 146 9.20 16.33 10.09
N ALA A 147 10.10 15.35 9.93
CA ALA A 147 11.19 15.42 8.95
C ALA A 147 10.66 15.48 7.51
N CYS A 148 9.62 14.72 7.19
CA CYS A 148 8.97 14.76 5.87
C CYS A 148 8.31 16.12 5.58
N ILE A 149 7.66 16.73 6.55
CA ILE A 149 7.04 18.06 6.41
C ILE A 149 8.12 19.11 6.16
N ILE A 150 9.17 19.14 6.98
CA ILE A 150 10.29 20.09 6.83
C ILE A 150 10.99 19.88 5.49
N GLY A 151 11.29 18.63 5.13
CA GLY A 151 11.92 18.28 3.86
C GLY A 151 11.10 18.71 2.65
N GLY A 152 9.79 18.45 2.68
CA GLY A 152 8.85 18.87 1.63
C GLY A 152 8.82 20.39 1.45
N ILE A 153 8.76 21.15 2.55
CA ILE A 153 8.79 22.62 2.51
C ILE A 153 10.13 23.13 1.99
N MET A 154 11.24 22.54 2.41
CA MET A 154 12.59 22.96 1.96
C MET A 154 12.77 22.75 0.45
N ILE A 155 12.27 21.65 -0.09
CA ILE A 155 12.36 21.34 -1.52
C ILE A 155 11.40 22.25 -2.32
N ALA A 156 10.21 22.49 -1.82
CA ALA A 156 9.21 23.33 -2.49
C ALA A 156 9.53 24.83 -2.46
N ARG A 157 10.35 25.27 -1.51
CA ARG A 157 10.72 26.66 -1.37
C ARG A 157 11.64 27.09 -2.51
N LYS A 158 11.10 27.89 -3.42
CA LYS A 158 11.88 28.56 -4.47
C LYS A 158 12.83 29.60 -3.81
N ARG A 159 14.13 29.48 -4.09
CA ARG A 159 15.09 30.54 -3.77
C ARG A 159 14.89 31.73 -4.67
#